data_bab518d3754dc6f01cd4f9b0865cc11c
#
_entry.id   bab518d3754dc6f01cd4f9b0865cc11c
#
_cell.length_a   1.000
_cell.length_b   1.000
_cell.length_c   1.000
_cell.angle_alpha   90.00
_cell.angle_beta   90.00
_cell.angle_gamma   90.00
#
_symmetry.space_group_name_H-M   'P 1'
#
loop_
_entity.id
_entity.type
_entity.pdbx_description
1 polymer ?
#
loop_
_entity_poly.entity_id
_entity_poly.type
_entity_poly.pdbx_seq_one_letter_code
_entity_poly.pdbx_strand_id
1 'polypeptide(L)' 'MKNIKNTDTIYDIIRRNIKKYRKEKGITSAQLAEMVDLSHDFIRQIESEKTRYNFSVETFYKISVALGVSLDKFVEIEG' A
#
# COMPACT_ATOMS: atom_id res chain seq x y z
N MET A 1 -21.45 -1.27 1.32
CA MET A 1 -20.11 -0.76 1.05
C MET A 1 -20.07 0.73 1.30
N LYS A 2 -19.02 1.19 1.93
CA LYS A 2 -18.84 2.62 2.16
C LYS A 2 -18.69 3.37 0.85
N ASN A 3 -18.95 4.66 0.87
CA ASN A 3 -18.84 5.48 -0.32
C ASN A 3 -17.41 5.56 -0.80
N ILE A 4 -17.20 5.15 -2.05
CA ILE A 4 -15.92 5.31 -2.72
C ILE A 4 -16.09 6.49 -3.64
N LYS A 5 -15.19 7.47 -3.57
CA LYS A 5 -15.24 8.61 -4.48
C LYS A 5 -15.11 8.11 -5.91
N ASN A 6 -15.78 8.78 -6.82
CA ASN A 6 -15.76 8.37 -8.23
C ASN A 6 -14.36 8.30 -8.82
N THR A 7 -13.43 9.10 -8.29
CA THR A 7 -12.06 9.13 -8.77
C THR A 7 -11.15 8.12 -8.08
N ASP A 8 -11.63 7.50 -6.99
CA ASP A 8 -10.83 6.52 -6.26
C ASP A 8 -11.00 5.15 -6.88
N THR A 9 -9.89 4.44 -7.02
CA THR A 9 -9.90 3.03 -7.39
C THR A 9 -9.51 2.22 -6.16
N ILE A 10 -9.67 0.90 -6.26
CA ILE A 10 -9.21 0.02 -5.19
C ILE A 10 -7.70 0.19 -4.97
N TYR A 11 -6.96 0.49 -6.03
CA TYR A 11 -5.51 0.70 -5.91
C TYR A 11 -5.21 1.94 -5.07
N ASP A 12 -6.00 3.01 -5.23
CA ASP A 12 -5.79 4.22 -4.43
C ASP A 12 -6.04 3.95 -2.95
N ILE A 13 -7.06 3.18 -2.65
CA ILE A 13 -7.36 2.81 -1.28
C ILE A 13 -6.22 1.99 -0.67
N ILE A 14 -5.75 1.00 -1.43
CA ILE A 14 -4.67 0.13 -0.96
C ILE A 14 -3.38 0.92 -0.73
N ARG A 15 -3.02 1.84 -1.67
CA ARG A 15 -1.79 2.63 -1.53
C ARG A 15 -1.79 3.52 -0.29
N ARG A 16 -2.93 4.12 0.01
CA ARG A 16 -3.04 4.93 1.23
C ARG A 16 -2.85 4.08 2.47
N ASN A 17 -3.44 2.90 2.45
CA ASN A 17 -3.35 1.98 3.58
C ASN A 17 -1.94 1.40 3.73
N ILE A 18 -1.25 1.13 2.62
CA ILE A 18 0.15 0.69 2.69
C ILE A 18 0.99 1.74 3.41
N LYS A 19 0.85 3.00 3.02
CA LYS A 19 1.60 4.07 3.64
C LYS A 19 1.24 4.21 5.12
N LYS A 20 -0.05 4.12 5.43
CA LYS A 20 -0.55 4.21 6.80
C LYS A 20 0.07 3.13 7.69
N TYR A 21 -0.05 1.87 7.28
CA TYR A 21 0.43 0.77 8.10
C TYR A 21 1.96 0.71 8.16
N ARG A 22 2.63 1.15 7.09
CA ARG A 22 4.08 1.28 7.12
C ARG A 22 4.51 2.28 8.21
N LYS A 23 3.87 3.43 8.25
CA LYS A 23 4.17 4.46 9.23
C LYS A 23 3.84 4.00 10.65
N GLU A 24 2.73 3.28 10.80
CA GLU A 24 2.36 2.74 12.11
C GLU A 24 3.38 1.74 12.61
N LYS A 25 3.98 0.98 11.69
CA LYS A 25 5.04 0.04 12.05
C LYS A 25 6.37 0.74 12.35
N GLY A 26 6.47 2.01 11.99
CA GLY A 26 7.68 2.80 12.26
C GLY A 26 8.83 2.53 11.33
N ILE A 27 8.55 2.08 10.10
CA ILE A 27 9.61 1.82 9.12
C ILE A 27 9.52 2.78 7.96
N THR A 28 10.65 2.99 7.29
CA THR A 28 10.71 3.85 6.11
C THR A 28 10.31 3.06 4.87
N SER A 29 10.00 3.80 3.78
CA SER A 29 9.71 3.15 2.51
C SER A 29 10.91 2.36 1.99
N ALA A 30 12.14 2.84 2.27
CA ALA A 30 13.34 2.10 1.91
C ALA A 30 13.43 0.78 2.67
N GLN A 31 13.10 0.79 3.95
CA GLN A 31 13.10 -0.43 4.75
C GLN A 31 12.04 -1.42 4.27
N LEU A 32 10.86 -0.92 3.94
CA LEU A 32 9.82 -1.79 3.40
C LEU A 32 10.26 -2.41 2.07
N ALA A 33 10.89 -1.61 1.20
CA ALA A 33 11.39 -2.10 -0.09
C ALA A 33 12.37 -3.26 0.12
N GLU A 34 13.27 -3.11 1.09
CA GLU A 34 14.23 -4.15 1.41
C GLU A 34 13.53 -5.41 1.91
N MET A 35 12.52 -5.26 2.75
CA MET A 35 11.78 -6.40 3.32
C MET A 35 11.04 -7.21 2.25
N VAL A 36 10.58 -6.56 1.19
CA VAL A 36 9.83 -7.22 0.13
C VAL A 36 10.67 -7.48 -1.13
N ASP A 37 11.95 -7.18 -1.07
CA ASP A 37 12.90 -7.39 -2.18
C ASP A 37 12.48 -6.63 -3.45
N LEU A 38 12.09 -5.38 -3.26
CA LEU A 38 11.73 -4.49 -4.36
C LEU A 38 12.56 -3.21 -4.24
N SER A 39 12.59 -2.42 -5.32
CA SER A 39 13.36 -1.18 -5.29
C SER A 39 12.64 -0.13 -4.44
N HIS A 40 13.45 0.76 -3.85
CA HIS A 40 12.92 1.88 -3.08
C HIS A 40 12.01 2.77 -3.96
N ASP A 41 12.43 3.01 -5.20
CA ASP A 41 11.63 3.82 -6.12
C ASP A 41 10.27 3.19 -6.39
N PHE A 42 10.22 1.86 -6.51
CA PHE A 42 8.97 1.17 -6.75
C PHE A 42 8.01 1.33 -5.57
N ILE A 43 8.51 1.19 -4.35
CA ILE A 43 7.68 1.39 -3.15
C ILE A 43 7.21 2.84 -3.07
N ARG A 44 8.08 3.82 -3.36
CA ARG A 44 7.70 5.22 -3.37
C ARG A 44 6.59 5.49 -4.38
N GLN A 45 6.67 4.87 -5.54
CA GLN A 45 5.65 5.01 -6.58
C GLN A 45 4.33 4.38 -6.14
N ILE A 46 4.39 3.21 -5.51
CA ILE A 46 3.19 2.56 -5.00
C ILE A 46 2.48 3.46 -3.99
N GLU A 47 3.22 4.13 -3.12
CA GLU A 47 2.64 4.98 -2.08
C GLU A 47 2.20 6.35 -2.58
N SER A 48 2.59 6.73 -3.79
CA SER A 48 2.28 8.05 -4.32
C SER A 48 0.84 8.10 -4.84
N GLU A 49 0.07 9.04 -4.31
CA GLU A 49 -1.31 9.22 -4.76
C GLU A 49 -1.39 9.87 -6.15
N LYS A 50 -0.26 10.35 -6.67
CA LYS A 50 -0.21 11.00 -7.97
C LYS A 50 0.17 10.05 -9.09
N THR A 51 0.57 8.84 -8.76
CA THR A 51 0.99 7.88 -9.76
C THR A 51 -0.20 7.08 -10.29
N ARG A 52 -0.06 6.62 -11.52
CA ARG A 52 -1.01 5.66 -12.10
C ARG A 52 -0.44 4.25 -12.06
N TYR A 53 0.66 4.07 -11.35
CA TYR A 53 1.29 2.77 -11.23
C TYR A 53 0.41 1.83 -10.43
N ASN A 54 0.10 0.71 -11.03
CA ASN A 54 -0.59 -0.36 -10.33
C ASN A 54 0.45 -1.42 -9.93
N PHE A 55 0.07 -2.28 -9.04
CA PHE A 55 0.95 -3.33 -8.54
C PHE A 55 0.19 -4.65 -8.63
N SER A 56 0.95 -5.74 -8.68
CA SER A 56 0.37 -7.07 -8.76
C SER A 56 -0.18 -7.51 -7.42
N VAL A 57 -1.07 -8.50 -7.47
CA VAL A 57 -1.59 -9.13 -6.24
C VAL A 57 -0.42 -9.73 -5.45
N GLU A 58 0.57 -10.29 -6.14
CA GLU A 58 1.74 -10.84 -5.47
C GLU A 58 2.50 -9.78 -4.68
N THR A 59 2.72 -8.61 -5.29
CA THR A 59 3.38 -7.50 -4.60
C THR A 59 2.58 -7.08 -3.38
N PHE A 60 1.27 -6.94 -3.54
CA PHE A 60 0.38 -6.58 -2.46
C PHE A 60 0.47 -7.60 -1.31
N TYR A 61 0.46 -8.88 -1.64
CA TYR A 61 0.59 -9.93 -0.64
C TYR A 61 1.90 -9.83 0.12
N LYS A 62 3.02 -9.63 -0.61
CA LYS A 62 4.33 -9.49 0.03
C LYS A 62 4.36 -8.31 1.00
N ILE A 63 3.76 -7.20 0.61
CA ILE A 63 3.70 -6.01 1.47
C ILE A 63 2.88 -6.30 2.72
N SER A 64 1.76 -6.98 2.56
CA SER A 64 0.90 -7.30 3.71
C SER A 64 1.64 -8.20 4.71
N VAL A 65 2.38 -9.17 4.22
CA VAL A 65 3.16 -10.07 5.07
C VAL A 65 4.26 -9.27 5.79
N ALA A 66 4.98 -8.42 5.06
CA ALA A 66 6.06 -7.61 5.64
C ALA A 66 5.55 -6.68 6.73
N LEU A 67 4.37 -6.10 6.54
CA LEU A 67 3.79 -5.20 7.51
C LEU A 67 3.03 -5.92 8.63
N GLY A 68 2.79 -7.22 8.47
CA GLY A 68 2.06 -7.98 9.48
C GLY A 68 0.60 -7.60 9.58
N VAL A 69 0.00 -7.17 8.46
CA VAL A 69 -1.38 -6.70 8.39
C VAL A 69 -2.12 -7.54 7.37
N SER A 70 -3.31 -8.01 7.72
CA SER A 70 -4.08 -8.84 6.79
C SER A 70 -4.58 -8.05 5.60
N LEU A 71 -4.79 -8.73 4.47
CA LEU A 71 -5.17 -8.10 3.22
C LEU A 71 -6.46 -7.28 3.33
N ASP A 72 -7.43 -7.76 4.10
CA ASP A 72 -8.70 -7.07 4.25
C ASP A 72 -8.56 -5.69 4.90
N LYS A 73 -7.53 -5.49 5.71
CA LYS A 73 -7.28 -4.19 6.33
C LYS A 73 -6.86 -3.14 5.31
N PHE A 74 -6.20 -3.56 4.25
CA PHE A 74 -5.71 -2.63 3.24
C PHE A 74 -6.82 -2.11 2.32
N VAL A 75 -7.95 -2.79 2.28
CA VAL A 75 -9.07 -2.36 1.44
C VAL A 75 -10.14 -1.62 2.21
N GLU A 76 -9.91 -1.36 3.49
CA GLU A 76 -10.83 -0.59 4.31
C GLU A 76 -10.75 0.89 3.96
N ILE A 77 -11.91 1.51 3.87
CA ILE A 77 -12.01 2.94 3.60
C ILE A 77 -12.11 3.64 4.95
N GLU A 78 -11.21 4.59 5.18
CA GLU A 78 -11.27 5.40 6.39
C GLU A 78 -12.35 6.45 6.23
N GLY A 79 -13.25 6.45 7.17
CA GLY A 79 -14.38 7.37 7.13
C GLY A 79 -14.15 8.68 7.81
#